data_0e8ac7b6bda3fb11fc24992de9040d85
#
_entry.id   0e8ac7b6bda3fb11fc24992de9040d85
#
_cell.length_a   1.000
_cell.length_b   1.000
_cell.length_c   1.000
_cell.angle_alpha   90.00
_cell.angle_beta   90.00
_cell.angle_gamma   90.00
#
_symmetry.space_group_name_H-M   'P 1'
#
loop_
_entity.id
_entity.type
_entity.pdbx_description
1 polymer ?
#
loop_
_entity_poly.entity_id
_entity_poly.type
_entity_poly.pdbx_seq_one_letter_code
_entity_poly.pdbx_strand_id
1 'polypeptide(L)'
;MTATRRTSSLLALIGAGALLFAGCASGAAVPASSGSASETPIGGEIRTEAGWLDGGRFIGIVTDGSSTCVPTATDATVQADGTLAVTLDNGPADKACTADMVPRVSLVGVPEGVDPTKDLDIVITMAQGGRGDADLDGLDASQVKTGETDYLPSAGWVDDDQIAILTWGSSTCAPVVGDVTASDSKNVVVTFADLGDKPCTMDMAPRATLISVTGLDVDDDGASVTLSGGDAQFATPVTVAVIG
;
A
#
# COMPACT_ATOMS: atom_id res chain seq x y z
N MET A 1 -28.71 -46.18 -23.14
CA MET A 1 -29.30 -45.91 -24.50
C MET A 1 -28.42 -44.86 -25.14
N THR A 2 -27.67 -45.33 -26.04
CA THR A 2 -27.22 -44.92 -27.37
C THR A 2 -26.22 -43.74 -27.44
N ALA A 3 -25.02 -44.19 -27.77
CA ALA A 3 -23.89 -43.40 -28.25
C ALA A 3 -24.15 -42.79 -29.63
N THR A 4 -23.49 -41.69 -29.94
CA THR A 4 -23.07 -41.45 -31.35
C THR A 4 -21.76 -40.67 -31.37
N ARG A 5 -20.71 -41.37 -31.79
CA ARG A 5 -19.43 -40.84 -32.29
C ARG A 5 -19.65 -40.23 -33.68
N ARG A 6 -18.94 -39.17 -34.00
CA ARG A 6 -18.54 -38.87 -35.39
C ARG A 6 -17.13 -38.29 -35.42
N THR A 7 -16.27 -39.06 -36.01
CA THR A 7 -14.92 -38.78 -36.52
C THR A 7 -15.02 -38.24 -37.95
N SER A 8 -14.09 -37.37 -38.35
CA SER A 8 -13.52 -37.19 -39.71
C SER A 8 -12.85 -35.79 -39.75
N SER A 9 -11.78 -35.44 -40.38
CA SER A 9 -10.68 -36.12 -41.09
C SER A 9 -9.69 -35.02 -41.46
N LEU A 10 -8.44 -35.35 -41.52
CA LEU A 10 -7.27 -34.67 -42.04
C LEU A 10 -7.48 -33.85 -43.33
N LEU A 11 -6.70 -32.73 -43.43
CA LEU A 11 -6.03 -32.37 -44.71
C LEU A 11 -4.81 -31.50 -44.42
N ALA A 12 -3.67 -31.99 -44.79
CA ALA A 12 -2.37 -31.33 -44.84
C ALA A 12 -2.25 -30.54 -46.15
N LEU A 13 -1.60 -29.37 -46.10
CA LEU A 13 -1.03 -28.77 -47.31
C LEU A 13 0.28 -28.06 -46.99
N ILE A 14 1.32 -28.59 -47.59
CA ILE A 14 2.69 -28.10 -47.64
C ILE A 14 2.75 -26.99 -48.70
N GLY A 15 3.40 -25.85 -48.38
CA GLY A 15 3.71 -24.80 -49.34
C GLY A 15 5.04 -24.13 -49.00
N ALA A 16 6.13 -24.61 -49.60
CA ALA A 16 7.42 -23.94 -49.59
C ALA A 16 7.43 -22.82 -50.64
N GLY A 17 7.95 -21.65 -50.26
CA GLY A 17 8.17 -20.53 -51.20
C GLY A 17 9.30 -19.63 -50.70
N ALA A 18 10.52 -19.92 -51.12
CA ALA A 18 11.67 -19.05 -50.96
C ALA A 18 11.64 -17.95 -52.04
N LEU A 19 11.72 -16.68 -51.68
CA LEU A 19 12.07 -15.58 -52.59
C LEU A 19 13.09 -14.67 -51.94
N LEU A 20 14.30 -14.75 -52.42
CA LEU A 20 15.39 -13.83 -52.20
C LEU A 20 15.15 -12.55 -53.04
N PHE A 21 15.07 -11.40 -52.38
CA PHE A 21 15.26 -10.09 -53.05
C PHE A 21 16.39 -9.34 -52.38
N ALA A 22 17.53 -9.31 -53.03
CA ALA A 22 18.57 -8.31 -52.82
C ALA A 22 18.16 -7.03 -53.51
N GLY A 23 18.05 -5.94 -52.75
CA GLY A 23 17.78 -4.63 -53.24
C GLY A 23 18.60 -3.60 -52.45
N CYS A 24 19.75 -3.17 -52.98
CA CYS A 24 20.44 -1.96 -52.56
C CYS A 24 19.64 -0.76 -53.03
N ALA A 25 19.25 0.15 -52.14
CA ALA A 25 18.86 1.52 -52.50
C ALA A 25 19.31 2.50 -51.42
N SER A 26 19.99 3.51 -51.90
CA SER A 26 20.65 4.62 -51.20
C SER A 26 19.71 5.51 -50.41
N GLY A 27 20.19 5.96 -49.27
CA GLY A 27 20.11 7.30 -48.67
C GLY A 27 18.79 8.09 -48.71
N ALA A 28 18.13 8.14 -47.51
CA ALA A 28 17.53 9.37 -47.02
C ALA A 28 17.60 9.32 -45.49
N ALA A 29 18.30 10.27 -44.90
CA ALA A 29 18.32 10.47 -43.47
C ALA A 29 16.91 10.89 -43.00
N VAL A 30 16.19 10.01 -42.30
CA VAL A 30 15.01 10.36 -41.56
C VAL A 30 15.49 10.88 -40.21
N PRO A 31 14.97 12.03 -39.71
CA PRO A 31 15.30 12.48 -38.36
C PRO A 31 14.81 11.45 -37.38
N ALA A 32 15.69 10.99 -36.51
CA ALA A 32 15.35 10.14 -35.40
C ALA A 32 14.37 10.91 -34.50
N SER A 33 13.10 10.55 -34.57
CA SER A 33 12.16 10.85 -33.50
C SER A 33 12.71 10.18 -32.25
N SER A 34 13.16 11.00 -31.31
CA SER A 34 13.42 10.57 -29.94
C SER A 34 12.10 10.12 -29.33
N GLY A 35 11.69 8.90 -29.62
CA GLY A 35 10.68 8.21 -28.83
C GLY A 35 11.29 8.05 -27.45
N SER A 36 10.76 8.75 -26.46
CA SER A 36 10.96 8.34 -25.06
C SER A 36 10.61 6.86 -24.97
N ALA A 37 11.61 6.02 -24.83
CA ALA A 37 11.40 4.66 -24.43
C ALA A 37 10.77 4.75 -23.03
N SER A 38 9.48 4.47 -22.92
CA SER A 38 8.89 4.11 -21.63
C SER A 38 9.67 2.88 -21.19
N GLU A 39 10.56 3.05 -20.25
CA GLU A 39 11.23 1.93 -19.59
C GLU A 39 10.12 1.11 -18.94
N THR A 40 9.87 -0.08 -19.47
CA THR A 40 9.01 -1.07 -18.80
C THR A 40 9.68 -1.36 -17.45
N PRO A 41 9.01 -1.15 -16.32
CA PRO A 41 9.61 -1.38 -15.01
C PRO A 41 10.09 -2.83 -14.92
N ILE A 42 11.30 -3.01 -14.42
CA ILE A 42 11.83 -4.33 -14.08
C ILE A 42 11.08 -4.75 -12.80
N GLY A 43 9.98 -5.48 -12.96
CA GLY A 43 9.11 -5.90 -11.87
C GLY A 43 7.66 -5.86 -12.32
N GLY A 44 6.85 -6.81 -11.87
CA GLY A 44 5.42 -6.84 -12.16
C GLY A 44 4.66 -5.70 -11.49
N GLU A 45 3.43 -5.50 -11.91
CA GLU A 45 2.46 -4.68 -11.19
C GLU A 45 2.20 -5.28 -9.81
N ILE A 46 2.17 -4.44 -8.78
CA ILE A 46 1.84 -4.83 -7.40
C ILE A 46 0.53 -4.17 -6.99
N ARG A 47 -0.27 -4.87 -6.18
CA ARG A 47 -1.44 -4.26 -5.55
C ARG A 47 -0.97 -3.26 -4.52
N THR A 48 -1.55 -2.07 -4.56
CA THR A 48 -1.30 -0.99 -3.62
C THR A 48 -2.60 -0.28 -3.28
N GLU A 49 -2.74 0.07 -2.02
CA GLU A 49 -3.80 0.92 -1.49
C GLU A 49 -3.16 1.97 -0.59
N ALA A 50 -3.84 3.06 -0.31
CA ALA A 50 -3.32 4.11 0.54
C ALA A 50 -4.41 4.74 1.41
N GLY A 51 -4.01 5.32 2.56
CA GLY A 51 -4.92 6.02 3.45
C GLY A 51 -4.22 7.15 4.20
N TRP A 52 -4.94 8.24 4.43
CA TRP A 52 -4.44 9.35 5.22
C TRP A 52 -4.33 9.01 6.71
N LEU A 53 -3.27 9.47 7.36
CA LEU A 53 -3.04 9.31 8.79
C LEU A 53 -2.59 10.63 9.42
N ASP A 54 -2.82 10.77 10.73
CA ASP A 54 -2.44 11.94 11.53
C ASP A 54 -2.87 13.29 10.93
N GLY A 55 -4.08 13.31 10.36
CA GLY A 55 -4.64 14.52 9.75
C GLY A 55 -3.87 15.00 8.53
N GLY A 56 -3.40 14.10 7.68
CA GLY A 56 -2.68 14.40 6.45
C GLY A 56 -1.18 14.59 6.62
N ARG A 57 -0.61 14.29 7.79
CA ARG A 57 0.86 14.35 8.01
C ARG A 57 1.56 13.06 7.58
N PHE A 58 0.84 11.94 7.56
CA PHE A 58 1.33 10.65 7.11
C PHE A 58 0.35 10.02 6.13
N ILE A 59 0.89 9.13 5.30
CA ILE A 59 0.15 8.22 4.44
C ILE A 59 0.56 6.80 4.85
N GLY A 60 -0.43 5.92 5.04
CA GLY A 60 -0.23 4.49 5.12
C GLY A 60 -0.35 3.88 3.73
N ILE A 61 0.71 3.28 3.19
CA ILE A 61 0.68 2.55 1.92
C ILE A 61 0.60 1.06 2.21
N VAL A 62 -0.43 0.40 1.70
CA VAL A 62 -0.62 -1.05 1.83
C VAL A 62 -0.05 -1.75 0.61
N THR A 63 0.70 -2.82 0.86
CA THR A 63 1.23 -3.74 -0.15
C THR A 63 1.12 -5.18 0.35
N ASP A 64 1.01 -6.16 -0.54
CA ASP A 64 1.04 -7.56 -0.18
C ASP A 64 2.47 -8.10 -0.09
N GLY A 65 2.72 -8.98 0.89
CA GLY A 65 4.00 -9.66 1.04
C GLY A 65 4.24 -10.25 2.42
N SER A 66 5.51 -10.50 2.76
CA SER A 66 5.90 -11.12 4.03
C SER A 66 5.50 -10.25 5.23
N SER A 67 4.82 -10.85 6.21
CA SER A 67 4.44 -10.19 7.46
C SER A 67 5.63 -9.76 8.31
N THR A 68 6.80 -10.40 8.15
CA THR A 68 8.01 -10.08 8.91
C THR A 68 8.95 -9.10 8.19
N CYS A 69 8.66 -8.77 6.93
CA CYS A 69 9.47 -7.88 6.11
C CYS A 69 8.62 -6.75 5.52
N VAL A 70 8.05 -5.92 6.40
CA VAL A 70 7.30 -4.72 5.99
C VAL A 70 8.28 -3.74 5.34
N PRO A 71 7.98 -3.22 4.14
CA PRO A 71 8.82 -2.22 3.49
C PRO A 71 8.86 -0.91 4.27
N THR A 72 9.96 -0.19 4.10
CA THR A 72 10.09 1.18 4.61
C THR A 72 10.17 2.16 3.44
N ALA A 73 9.54 3.32 3.57
CA ALA A 73 9.69 4.40 2.61
C ALA A 73 11.10 4.99 2.71
N THR A 74 11.81 5.00 1.60
CA THR A 74 13.18 5.56 1.51
C THR A 74 13.21 6.89 0.77
N ASP A 75 12.18 7.18 -0.02
CA ASP A 75 11.99 8.43 -0.72
C ASP A 75 10.49 8.72 -0.91
N ALA A 76 10.14 10.01 -0.86
CA ALA A 76 8.79 10.51 -1.15
C ALA A 76 8.92 11.93 -1.71
N THR A 77 8.65 12.09 -3.01
CA THR A 77 8.83 13.36 -3.71
C THR A 77 7.64 13.73 -4.58
N VAL A 78 7.21 15.00 -4.51
CA VAL A 78 6.17 15.54 -5.37
C VAL A 78 6.75 15.81 -6.76
N GLN A 79 6.12 15.27 -7.79
CA GLN A 79 6.49 15.46 -9.18
C GLN A 79 5.92 16.76 -9.73
N ALA A 80 6.41 17.19 -10.90
CA ALA A 80 5.98 18.45 -11.54
C ALA A 80 4.48 18.46 -11.92
N ASP A 81 3.87 17.31 -12.09
CA ASP A 81 2.44 17.12 -12.38
C ASP A 81 1.56 17.03 -11.13
N GLY A 82 2.17 17.06 -9.93
CA GLY A 82 1.48 16.94 -8.65
C GLY A 82 1.44 15.52 -8.08
N THR A 83 1.81 14.50 -8.84
CA THR A 83 1.87 13.10 -8.39
C THR A 83 2.92 12.93 -7.28
N LEU A 84 2.62 12.15 -6.25
CA LEU A 84 3.58 11.75 -5.23
C LEU A 84 4.29 10.46 -5.64
N ALA A 85 5.58 10.54 -5.94
CA ALA A 85 6.40 9.36 -6.18
C ALA A 85 6.99 8.85 -4.86
N VAL A 86 6.76 7.57 -4.55
CA VAL A 86 7.22 6.91 -3.32
C VAL A 86 8.08 5.70 -3.67
N THR A 87 9.23 5.58 -3.03
CA THR A 87 10.06 4.39 -3.11
C THR A 87 9.97 3.60 -1.80
N LEU A 88 9.59 2.32 -1.89
CA LEU A 88 9.53 1.39 -0.79
C LEU A 88 10.67 0.37 -0.89
N ASP A 89 11.34 0.08 0.22
CA ASP A 89 12.46 -0.87 0.31
C ASP A 89 12.14 -1.96 1.34
N ASN A 90 12.19 -3.24 0.92
CA ASN A 90 12.03 -4.40 1.80
C ASN A 90 13.25 -4.65 2.71
N GLY A 91 14.32 -3.86 2.54
CA GLY A 91 15.58 -4.04 3.22
C GLY A 91 16.53 -5.00 2.51
N PRO A 92 17.61 -5.43 3.17
CA PRO A 92 18.64 -6.27 2.56
C PRO A 92 18.10 -7.56 1.99
N ALA A 93 18.60 -7.98 0.83
CA ALA A 93 18.15 -9.17 0.11
C ALA A 93 18.41 -10.50 0.88
N ASP A 94 19.32 -10.51 1.84
CA ASP A 94 19.64 -11.64 2.71
C ASP A 94 18.82 -11.67 4.02
N LYS A 95 17.93 -10.69 4.21
CA LYS A 95 17.00 -10.68 5.36
C LYS A 95 16.04 -11.87 5.25
N ALA A 96 15.98 -12.67 6.31
CA ALA A 96 15.05 -13.79 6.39
C ALA A 96 13.61 -13.25 6.54
N CYS A 97 12.79 -13.47 5.52
CA CYS A 97 11.37 -13.12 5.52
C CYS A 97 10.52 -14.40 5.54
N THR A 98 9.34 -14.32 6.13
CA THR A 98 8.32 -15.38 6.02
C THR A 98 7.84 -15.48 4.57
N ALA A 99 7.41 -16.69 4.18
CA ALA A 99 6.91 -16.93 2.81
C ALA A 99 5.38 -16.72 2.69
N ASP A 100 4.79 -15.96 3.60
CA ASP A 100 3.39 -15.56 3.54
C ASP A 100 3.20 -14.36 2.59
N MET A 101 1.96 -14.20 2.13
CA MET A 101 1.53 -13.09 1.30
C MET A 101 0.31 -12.46 1.97
N VAL A 102 0.55 -11.41 2.76
CA VAL A 102 -0.48 -10.72 3.54
C VAL A 102 -0.40 -9.21 3.31
N PRO A 103 -1.51 -8.49 3.44
CA PRO A 103 -1.47 -7.03 3.43
C PRO A 103 -0.66 -6.49 4.61
N ARG A 104 0.14 -5.49 4.34
CA ARG A 104 1.03 -4.85 5.33
C ARG A 104 1.15 -3.38 5.00
N VAL A 105 1.19 -2.53 6.01
CA VAL A 105 1.20 -1.08 5.87
C VAL A 105 2.59 -0.49 6.12
N SER A 106 3.04 0.35 5.19
CA SER A 106 4.25 1.16 5.28
C SER A 106 3.89 2.62 5.51
N LEU A 107 4.59 3.31 6.40
CA LEU A 107 4.35 4.74 6.66
C LEU A 107 5.22 5.61 5.77
N VAL A 108 4.58 6.65 5.22
CA VAL A 108 5.22 7.71 4.46
C VAL A 108 4.91 9.04 5.13
N GLY A 109 5.93 9.79 5.51
CA GLY A 109 5.76 11.19 5.92
C GLY A 109 5.39 12.02 4.70
N VAL A 110 4.34 12.81 4.80
CA VAL A 110 3.87 13.67 3.70
C VAL A 110 4.88 14.79 3.46
N PRO A 111 5.48 14.89 2.26
CA PRO A 111 6.45 15.94 1.96
C PRO A 111 5.80 17.31 1.80
N GLU A 112 6.60 18.36 1.91
CA GLU A 112 6.17 19.72 1.58
C GLU A 112 5.66 19.78 0.12
N GLY A 113 4.58 20.54 -0.09
CA GLY A 113 3.95 20.72 -1.41
C GLY A 113 2.73 19.85 -1.64
N VAL A 114 2.47 18.84 -0.83
CA VAL A 114 1.20 18.11 -0.81
C VAL A 114 0.16 18.90 0.00
N ASP A 115 -1.01 19.11 -0.58
CA ASP A 115 -2.18 19.67 0.08
C ASP A 115 -3.16 18.54 0.41
N PRO A 116 -3.29 18.12 1.68
CA PRO A 116 -4.13 16.98 2.02
C PRO A 116 -5.63 17.18 1.79
N THR A 117 -6.06 18.40 1.44
CA THR A 117 -7.46 18.70 1.10
C THR A 117 -7.78 18.45 -0.37
N LYS A 118 -6.83 17.96 -1.15
CA LYS A 118 -6.97 17.66 -2.57
C LYS A 118 -6.67 16.21 -2.84
N ASP A 119 -7.28 15.71 -3.91
CA ASP A 119 -6.98 14.39 -4.41
C ASP A 119 -5.49 14.28 -4.76
N LEU A 120 -4.92 13.13 -4.47
CA LEU A 120 -3.49 12.87 -4.62
C LEU A 120 -3.26 11.53 -5.31
N ASP A 121 -2.67 11.58 -6.51
CA ASP A 121 -2.17 10.41 -7.21
C ASP A 121 -0.82 9.99 -6.61
N ILE A 122 -0.64 8.71 -6.31
CA ILE A 122 0.60 8.16 -5.73
C ILE A 122 1.15 7.08 -6.65
N VAL A 123 2.40 7.20 -7.03
CA VAL A 123 3.13 6.17 -7.75
C VAL A 123 4.13 5.51 -6.81
N ILE A 124 3.97 4.21 -6.59
CA ILE A 124 4.78 3.41 -5.70
C ILE A 124 5.77 2.57 -6.51
N THR A 125 7.05 2.63 -6.16
CA THR A 125 8.10 1.79 -6.74
C THR A 125 8.78 1.00 -5.63
N MET A 126 8.89 -0.31 -5.81
CA MET A 126 9.68 -1.16 -4.91
C MET A 126 11.15 -1.14 -5.32
N ALA A 127 12.06 -0.90 -4.39
CA ALA A 127 13.50 -0.87 -4.68
C ALA A 127 14.01 -2.19 -5.27
N GLN A 128 13.37 -3.33 -4.95
CA GLN A 128 13.70 -4.64 -5.48
C GLN A 128 12.95 -5.00 -6.78
N GLY A 129 12.21 -4.05 -7.34
CA GLY A 129 11.37 -4.23 -8.53
C GLY A 129 9.90 -4.41 -8.18
N GLY A 130 9.06 -3.85 -9.02
CA GLY A 130 7.60 -3.77 -8.87
C GLY A 130 7.15 -2.32 -8.83
N ARG A 131 5.96 -2.08 -9.36
CA ARG A 131 5.31 -0.76 -9.40
C ARG A 131 3.83 -0.93 -9.14
N GLY A 132 3.27 0.00 -8.40
CA GLY A 132 1.84 0.16 -8.19
C GLY A 132 1.48 1.63 -8.12
N ASP A 133 0.20 1.89 -8.11
CA ASP A 133 -0.39 3.21 -7.97
C ASP A 133 -1.53 3.13 -6.96
N ALA A 134 -1.77 4.23 -6.28
CA ALA A 134 -2.90 4.41 -5.39
C ALA A 134 -3.37 5.85 -5.48
N ASP A 135 -4.66 6.05 -5.27
CA ASP A 135 -5.30 7.35 -5.28
C ASP A 135 -5.80 7.66 -3.86
N LEU A 136 -5.70 8.90 -3.44
CA LEU A 136 -6.26 9.39 -2.19
C LEU A 136 -7.22 10.53 -2.49
N ASP A 137 -8.44 10.41 -2.01
CA ASP A 137 -9.37 11.53 -1.97
C ASP A 137 -8.89 12.60 -0.97
N GLY A 138 -9.16 13.86 -1.26
CA GLY A 138 -8.81 14.95 -0.37
C GLY A 138 -9.59 14.89 0.95
N LEU A 139 -8.89 15.08 2.07
CA LEU A 139 -9.50 15.17 3.39
C LEU A 139 -10.40 16.42 3.52
N ASP A 140 -11.48 16.29 4.26
CA ASP A 140 -12.19 17.47 4.75
C ASP A 140 -11.25 18.40 5.54
N ALA A 141 -11.37 19.70 5.33
CA ALA A 141 -10.53 20.68 6.01
C ALA A 141 -10.58 20.60 7.55
N SER A 142 -11.66 20.05 8.11
CA SER A 142 -11.80 19.79 9.55
C SER A 142 -10.99 18.59 10.05
N GLN A 143 -10.60 17.68 9.16
CA GLN A 143 -9.77 16.50 9.45
C GLN A 143 -8.28 16.82 9.34
N VAL A 144 -7.92 17.88 8.61
CA VAL A 144 -6.52 18.25 8.39
C VAL A 144 -5.92 18.87 9.64
N LYS A 145 -4.77 18.37 10.05
CA LYS A 145 -3.97 18.91 11.15
C LYS A 145 -2.75 19.65 10.60
N THR A 146 -2.47 20.82 11.12
CA THR A 146 -1.29 21.64 10.76
C THR A 146 -0.22 21.58 11.83
N GLY A 147 1.03 21.86 11.47
CA GLY A 147 2.17 21.85 12.39
C GLY A 147 2.72 20.47 12.67
N GLU A 148 3.47 20.33 13.74
CA GLU A 148 4.10 19.06 14.15
C GLU A 148 3.06 18.07 14.68
N THR A 149 3.42 16.78 14.69
CA THR A 149 2.55 15.73 15.25
C THR A 149 2.39 15.88 16.77
N ASP A 150 1.20 15.53 17.25
CA ASP A 150 0.87 15.49 18.68
C ASP A 150 1.28 14.18 19.35
N TYR A 151 1.85 13.24 18.58
CA TYR A 151 2.18 11.87 19.01
C TYR A 151 0.94 11.09 19.54
N LEU A 152 -0.24 11.45 19.06
CA LEU A 152 -1.49 10.75 19.37
C LEU A 152 -1.78 9.68 18.33
N PRO A 153 -2.52 8.61 18.70
CA PRO A 153 -3.00 7.64 17.73
C PRO A 153 -3.91 8.29 16.69
N SER A 154 -3.88 7.77 15.48
CA SER A 154 -4.80 8.13 14.41
C SER A 154 -5.17 6.90 13.59
N ALA A 155 -6.28 6.96 12.87
CA ALA A 155 -6.76 5.90 11.99
C ALA A 155 -7.26 6.50 10.68
N GLY A 156 -7.11 5.76 9.59
CA GLY A 156 -7.59 6.16 8.27
C GLY A 156 -7.98 4.96 7.43
N TRP A 157 -9.00 5.12 6.59
CA TRP A 157 -9.38 4.14 5.60
C TRP A 157 -8.27 3.99 4.55
N VAL A 158 -7.97 2.76 4.14
CA VAL A 158 -7.05 2.46 3.04
C VAL A 158 -7.75 1.77 1.88
N ASP A 159 -8.87 1.14 2.16
CA ASP A 159 -9.86 0.64 1.23
C ASP A 159 -11.19 0.40 1.99
N ASP A 160 -12.22 -0.15 1.32
CA ASP A 160 -13.57 -0.35 1.88
C ASP A 160 -13.62 -1.28 3.10
N ASP A 161 -12.59 -2.11 3.32
CA ASP A 161 -12.58 -3.13 4.38
C ASP A 161 -11.29 -3.16 5.22
N GLN A 162 -10.43 -2.16 5.06
CA GLN A 162 -9.16 -2.06 5.79
C GLN A 162 -8.93 -0.65 6.36
N ILE A 163 -8.48 -0.62 7.61
CA ILE A 163 -8.12 0.61 8.31
C ILE A 163 -6.64 0.52 8.72
N ALA A 164 -5.87 1.53 8.34
CA ALA A 164 -4.53 1.73 8.87
C ALA A 164 -4.60 2.50 10.19
N ILE A 165 -3.83 2.07 11.19
CA ILE A 165 -3.74 2.70 12.50
C ILE A 165 -2.29 3.14 12.73
N LEU A 166 -2.08 4.41 13.01
CA LEU A 166 -0.80 4.95 13.45
C LEU A 166 -0.80 5.06 14.96
N THR A 167 0.23 4.52 15.58
CA THR A 167 0.52 4.68 17.01
C THR A 167 1.95 5.16 17.21
N TRP A 168 2.27 5.65 18.40
CA TRP A 168 3.59 6.17 18.73
C TRP A 168 4.19 5.41 19.92
N GLY A 169 5.48 5.16 19.89
CA GLY A 169 6.20 4.49 20.98
C GLY A 169 7.41 3.71 20.49
N SER A 170 7.79 2.68 21.24
CA SER A 170 8.98 1.88 20.95
C SER A 170 9.00 1.30 19.53
N SER A 171 10.06 1.56 18.78
CA SER A 171 10.27 1.00 17.44
C SER A 171 10.43 -0.52 17.42
N THR A 172 10.85 -1.12 18.54
CA THR A 172 11.05 -2.58 18.65
C THR A 172 9.82 -3.31 19.20
N CYS A 173 8.81 -2.57 19.67
CA CYS A 173 7.60 -3.11 20.29
C CYS A 173 6.35 -2.51 19.62
N ALA A 174 6.22 -2.72 18.31
CA ALA A 174 5.01 -2.34 17.60
C ALA A 174 3.80 -3.11 18.17
N PRO A 175 2.62 -2.50 18.29
CA PRO A 175 1.41 -3.18 18.71
C PRO A 175 1.09 -4.36 17.78
N VAL A 176 0.65 -5.46 18.37
CA VAL A 176 0.20 -6.65 17.65
C VAL A 176 -1.31 -6.76 17.84
N VAL A 177 -2.07 -6.85 16.76
CA VAL A 177 -3.52 -7.02 16.82
C VAL A 177 -3.83 -8.41 17.40
N GLY A 178 -4.60 -8.44 18.47
CA GLY A 178 -5.10 -9.66 19.08
C GLY A 178 -6.53 -9.97 18.66
N ASP A 179 -7.38 -8.93 18.58
CA ASP A 179 -8.79 -9.08 18.21
C ASP A 179 -9.32 -7.79 17.56
N VAL A 180 -10.27 -7.93 16.63
CA VAL A 180 -11.00 -6.83 15.97
C VAL A 180 -12.48 -7.17 15.97
N THR A 181 -13.29 -6.30 16.56
CA THR A 181 -14.75 -6.44 16.62
C THR A 181 -15.43 -5.10 16.32
N ALA A 182 -16.68 -5.14 15.93
CA ALA A 182 -17.52 -3.94 15.87
C ALA A 182 -18.43 -3.93 17.10
N SER A 183 -18.44 -2.84 17.86
CA SER A 183 -19.41 -2.65 18.94
C SER A 183 -20.76 -2.13 18.43
N ASP A 184 -20.72 -1.44 17.31
CA ASP A 184 -21.86 -0.94 16.52
C ASP A 184 -21.37 -0.59 15.10
N SER A 185 -22.24 -0.10 14.23
CA SER A 185 -21.88 0.22 12.84
C SER A 185 -20.93 1.42 12.68
N LYS A 186 -20.58 2.12 13.75
CA LYS A 186 -19.71 3.29 13.74
C LYS A 186 -18.44 3.13 14.58
N ASN A 187 -18.32 2.04 15.33
CA ASN A 187 -17.17 1.88 16.21
C ASN A 187 -16.57 0.47 16.14
N VAL A 188 -15.33 0.42 15.64
CA VAL A 188 -14.48 -0.77 15.64
C VAL A 188 -13.67 -0.81 16.93
N VAL A 189 -13.64 -1.94 17.59
CA VAL A 189 -12.82 -2.16 18.79
C VAL A 189 -11.63 -3.02 18.42
N VAL A 190 -10.43 -2.50 18.64
CA VAL A 190 -9.16 -3.20 18.45
C VAL A 190 -8.54 -3.48 19.80
N THR A 191 -8.32 -4.76 20.08
CA THR A 191 -7.59 -5.19 21.27
C THR A 191 -6.20 -5.66 20.86
N PHE A 192 -5.18 -4.97 21.34
CA PHE A 192 -3.80 -5.37 21.10
C PHE A 192 -3.40 -6.49 22.07
N ALA A 193 -2.62 -7.44 21.55
CA ALA A 193 -2.06 -8.54 22.33
C ALA A 193 -1.00 -8.02 23.31
N ASP A 194 -0.94 -8.64 24.47
CA ASP A 194 0.15 -8.40 25.42
C ASP A 194 1.49 -8.87 24.83
N LEU A 195 2.47 -7.98 24.83
CA LEU A 195 3.82 -8.27 24.34
C LEU A 195 4.70 -8.98 25.39
N GLY A 196 4.17 -9.20 26.61
CA GLY A 196 4.89 -9.82 27.72
C GLY A 196 6.10 -9.00 28.19
N ASP A 197 7.06 -9.69 28.77
CA ASP A 197 8.28 -9.06 29.29
C ASP A 197 9.34 -8.73 28.20
N LYS A 198 8.95 -8.58 26.93
CA LYS A 198 9.85 -8.22 25.84
C LYS A 198 10.47 -6.85 26.12
N PRO A 199 11.82 -6.74 26.10
CA PRO A 199 12.45 -5.44 26.26
C PRO A 199 12.18 -4.54 25.07
N CYS A 200 11.66 -3.34 25.32
CA CYS A 200 11.37 -2.32 24.33
C CYS A 200 12.38 -1.18 24.39
N THR A 201 12.64 -0.58 23.23
CA THR A 201 13.42 0.67 23.18
C THR A 201 12.63 1.82 23.79
N MET A 202 13.34 2.84 24.27
CA MET A 202 12.71 4.04 24.87
C MET A 202 12.60 5.19 23.86
N ASP A 203 12.40 4.86 22.60
CA ASP A 203 12.18 5.84 21.54
C ASP A 203 10.68 6.11 21.31
N MET A 204 10.38 7.21 20.63
CA MET A 204 9.02 7.59 20.22
C MET A 204 8.96 7.55 18.69
N ALA A 205 8.82 6.33 18.15
CA ALA A 205 8.74 6.09 16.72
C ALA A 205 7.28 5.94 16.26
N PRO A 206 6.95 6.34 15.01
CA PRO A 206 5.67 6.02 14.41
C PRO A 206 5.60 4.52 14.10
N ARG A 207 4.47 3.90 14.40
CA ARG A 207 4.23 2.46 14.20
C ARG A 207 2.89 2.28 13.52
N ALA A 208 2.91 1.64 12.36
CA ALA A 208 1.67 1.34 11.63
C ALA A 208 1.18 -0.07 11.93
N THR A 209 -0.12 -0.20 12.00
CA THR A 209 -0.86 -1.47 12.13
C THR A 209 -2.00 -1.44 11.13
N LEU A 210 -2.24 -2.55 10.43
CA LEU A 210 -3.37 -2.70 9.53
C LEU A 210 -4.38 -3.64 10.18
N ILE A 211 -5.67 -3.27 10.12
CA ILE A 211 -6.78 -4.13 10.51
C ILE A 211 -7.72 -4.34 9.34
N SER A 212 -8.36 -5.50 9.28
CA SER A 212 -9.48 -5.76 8.38
C SER A 212 -10.78 -5.70 9.15
N VAL A 213 -11.76 -5.04 8.56
CA VAL A 213 -13.15 -5.00 9.02
C VAL A 213 -14.07 -5.86 8.14
N THR A 214 -13.48 -6.69 7.28
CA THR A 214 -14.21 -7.63 6.43
C THR A 214 -15.18 -8.48 7.26
N GLY A 215 -16.46 -8.43 6.88
CA GLY A 215 -17.51 -9.18 7.57
C GLY A 215 -18.00 -8.54 8.88
N LEU A 216 -17.48 -7.39 9.26
CA LEU A 216 -18.05 -6.52 10.27
C LEU A 216 -19.02 -5.55 9.60
N ASP A 217 -20.14 -5.26 10.25
CA ASP A 217 -21.13 -4.29 9.75
C ASP A 217 -20.72 -2.88 10.21
N VAL A 218 -19.74 -2.30 9.50
CA VAL A 218 -19.16 -0.99 9.82
C VAL A 218 -19.40 -0.05 8.64
N ASP A 219 -19.98 1.10 8.94
CA ASP A 219 -20.15 2.20 7.98
C ASP A 219 -18.81 2.95 7.84
N ASP A 220 -18.43 3.31 6.63
CA ASP A 220 -17.25 4.13 6.32
C ASP A 220 -17.42 5.59 6.79
N ASP A 221 -18.63 6.16 6.66
CA ASP A 221 -18.92 7.53 7.06
C ASP A 221 -19.01 7.70 8.59
N GLY A 222 -18.09 8.44 9.16
CA GLY A 222 -18.04 8.79 10.57
C GLY A 222 -17.65 7.65 11.50
N ALA A 223 -16.92 6.66 11.00
CA ALA A 223 -16.37 5.57 11.78
C ALA A 223 -15.34 6.03 12.81
N SER A 224 -15.20 5.25 13.86
CA SER A 224 -14.16 5.41 14.89
C SER A 224 -13.53 4.08 15.26
N VAL A 225 -12.30 4.12 15.74
CA VAL A 225 -11.59 2.95 16.26
C VAL A 225 -11.29 3.16 17.73
N THR A 226 -11.68 2.21 18.58
CA THR A 226 -11.33 2.18 20.00
C THR A 226 -10.17 1.21 20.22
N LEU A 227 -9.03 1.74 20.62
CA LEU A 227 -7.79 1.00 20.88
C LEU A 227 -7.68 0.63 22.34
N SER A 228 -7.36 -0.63 22.64
CA SER A 228 -7.23 -1.14 24.02
C SER A 228 -6.18 -2.25 24.11
N GLY A 229 -5.68 -2.53 25.30
CA GLY A 229 -4.75 -3.64 25.58
C GLY A 229 -3.32 -3.41 25.09
N GLY A 230 -2.49 -4.43 25.22
CA GLY A 230 -1.11 -4.45 24.76
C GLY A 230 -0.19 -3.45 25.48
N ASP A 231 0.00 -2.28 24.88
CA ASP A 231 0.87 -1.23 25.40
C ASP A 231 0.19 -0.47 26.57
N ALA A 232 0.97 0.01 27.52
CA ALA A 232 0.50 0.79 28.68
C ALA A 232 -0.30 2.04 28.28
N GLN A 233 -0.03 2.63 27.13
CA GLN A 233 -0.78 3.78 26.59
C GLN A 233 -2.26 3.46 26.32
N PHE A 234 -2.60 2.17 26.09
CA PHE A 234 -3.97 1.70 25.84
C PHE A 234 -4.57 0.93 27.03
N ALA A 235 -3.94 1.01 28.23
CA ALA A 235 -4.52 0.46 29.46
C ALA A 235 -5.88 1.10 29.80
N THR A 236 -6.06 2.39 29.42
CA THR A 236 -7.36 3.03 29.29
C THR A 236 -7.67 3.11 27.80
N PRO A 237 -8.83 2.59 27.34
CA PRO A 237 -9.19 2.65 25.93
C PRO A 237 -9.17 4.06 25.36
N VAL A 238 -8.65 4.19 24.14
CA VAL A 238 -8.55 5.46 23.39
C VAL A 238 -9.36 5.33 22.12
N THR A 239 -10.30 6.24 21.90
CA THR A 239 -11.11 6.27 20.67
C THR A 239 -10.61 7.37 19.75
N VAL A 240 -10.40 7.04 18.47
CA VAL A 240 -9.99 7.95 17.41
C VAL A 240 -10.96 7.85 16.24
N ALA A 241 -11.24 8.98 15.59
CA ALA A 241 -12.00 8.97 14.34
C ALA A 241 -11.17 8.33 13.22
N VAL A 242 -11.82 7.62 12.31
CA VAL A 242 -11.22 7.18 11.06
C VAL A 242 -11.40 8.31 10.05
N ILE A 243 -10.33 8.70 9.38
CA ILE A 243 -10.31 9.76 8.36
C ILE A 243 -10.15 9.15 6.96
N GLY A 244 -10.53 9.88 5.92
CA GLY A 244 -10.50 9.43 4.53
C GLY A 244 -11.86 9.08 4.01
#